data_9384e50ca2cfb130d98d8880285e4eaf
#
_entry.id   9384e50ca2cfb130d98d8880285e4eaf
#
_cell.length_a   1.000
_cell.length_b   1.000
_cell.length_c   1.000
_cell.angle_alpha   90.00
_cell.angle_beta   90.00
_cell.angle_gamma   90.00
#
_symmetry.space_group_name_H-M   'P 1'
#
loop_
_entity.id
_entity.type
_entity.pdbx_description
1 polymer ?
#
loop_
_entity_poly.entity_id
_entity_poly.type
_entity_poly.pdbx_seq_one_letter_code
_entity_poly.pdbx_strand_id
1 'polypeptide(L)'
;MTDTNWAGNVSWSARTRSRPTSTDELRRLVAEADLVRAVGTGHSFNRLGDTTGTQIALDGLPPAVALDPDRGAVTVAAGVRYGDLATALQAQGYALANLASLPHISVAGSVATATHGSGARNRNLAAAVAALELVTADGDLITVDRADPRFAGLVVNLGALGVVTRLTLDVVPTYEIRQHVRLGLPRAALDEALDAAYSVSVFTSWRSERFDQVWVKQYADEAPPPADWLDTVAADSPRHPVPGMSPEHCTAQLGEPGPWHERLPHFRLGFTPSSGDELQSEWHVARADATAALAALDPVADRIAAVLQICELRTVAADELWLSPNFRRDSLALHFTWIGDPVAVAPVLAEVEERLAPFAPRPHWGKLFEREPAAAYPRHADFAALLREFDPKGKFRTAEMDRYFPRD
;
A
#
# COMPACT_ATOMS: atom_id res chain seq x y z
N MET A 1 -2.93 17.61 -13.65
CA MET A 1 -3.20 16.16 -13.82
C MET A 1 -2.30 15.64 -14.93
N THR A 2 -1.57 14.58 -14.68
CA THR A 2 -0.68 13.93 -15.66
C THR A 2 -1.47 13.07 -16.65
N ASP A 3 -0.90 12.79 -17.83
CA ASP A 3 -1.54 11.93 -18.85
C ASP A 3 -1.38 10.44 -18.55
N THR A 4 -0.55 10.11 -17.57
CA THR A 4 -0.25 8.74 -17.12
C THR A 4 -0.39 8.62 -15.61
N ASN A 5 -0.40 7.38 -15.12
CA ASN A 5 -0.16 7.09 -13.72
C ASN A 5 1.27 7.49 -13.31
N TRP A 6 1.61 7.37 -12.02
CA TRP A 6 2.94 7.71 -11.51
C TRP A 6 4.07 6.92 -12.18
N ALA A 7 3.89 5.64 -12.42
CA ALA A 7 4.89 4.78 -13.06
C ALA A 7 5.00 4.95 -14.59
N GLY A 8 4.10 5.71 -15.22
CA GLY A 8 4.10 5.91 -16.67
C GLY A 8 3.61 4.71 -17.51
N ASN A 9 3.33 3.57 -16.88
CA ASN A 9 2.93 2.34 -17.57
C ASN A 9 1.43 2.30 -17.93
N VAL A 10 0.61 3.20 -17.40
CA VAL A 10 -0.81 3.35 -17.72
C VAL A 10 -1.08 4.75 -18.24
N SER A 11 -1.48 4.87 -19.49
CA SER A 11 -2.05 6.11 -20.04
C SER A 11 -3.54 6.16 -19.72
N TRP A 12 -4.01 7.32 -19.24
CA TRP A 12 -5.41 7.51 -18.88
C TRP A 12 -6.31 7.63 -20.10
N SER A 13 -7.44 6.92 -20.06
CA SER A 13 -8.44 6.88 -21.13
C SER A 13 -9.56 7.92 -20.94
N ALA A 14 -9.51 8.72 -19.87
CA ALA A 14 -10.56 9.66 -19.49
C ALA A 14 -10.82 10.73 -20.57
N ARG A 15 -12.08 10.88 -20.98
CA ARG A 15 -12.51 11.95 -21.89
C ARG A 15 -12.50 13.31 -21.21
N THR A 16 -12.82 13.35 -19.92
CA THR A 16 -12.85 14.57 -19.10
C THR A 16 -12.03 14.37 -17.86
N ARG A 17 -11.27 15.39 -17.48
CA ARG A 17 -10.52 15.42 -16.23
C ARG A 17 -10.91 16.66 -15.44
N SER A 18 -11.34 16.46 -14.20
CA SER A 18 -11.83 17.52 -13.33
C SER A 18 -11.06 17.54 -12.02
N ARG A 19 -10.89 18.75 -11.47
CA ARG A 19 -10.21 18.98 -10.20
C ARG A 19 -11.07 19.92 -9.34
N PRO A 20 -12.13 19.37 -8.71
CA PRO A 20 -13.06 20.18 -7.94
C PRO A 20 -12.37 20.87 -6.76
N THR A 21 -12.81 22.09 -6.47
CA THR A 21 -12.28 22.93 -5.40
C THR A 21 -13.17 22.95 -4.16
N SER A 22 -14.35 22.33 -4.26
CA SER A 22 -15.29 22.19 -3.13
C SER A 22 -16.05 20.86 -3.19
N THR A 23 -16.58 20.42 -2.05
CA THR A 23 -17.40 19.21 -1.96
C THR A 23 -18.70 19.38 -2.78
N ASP A 24 -19.30 20.57 -2.83
CA ASP A 24 -20.52 20.80 -3.62
C ASP A 24 -20.26 20.73 -5.13
N GLU A 25 -19.11 21.20 -5.59
CA GLU A 25 -18.68 21.01 -6.97
C GLU A 25 -18.47 19.53 -7.29
N LEU A 26 -17.78 18.79 -6.41
CA LEU A 26 -17.58 17.36 -6.55
C LEU A 26 -18.91 16.60 -6.63
N ARG A 27 -19.86 16.90 -5.74
CA ARG A 27 -21.20 16.27 -5.72
C ARG A 27 -21.93 16.45 -7.05
N ARG A 28 -21.90 17.66 -7.60
CA ARG A 28 -22.52 17.95 -8.91
C ARG A 28 -21.84 17.18 -10.04
N LEU A 29 -20.50 17.20 -10.08
CA LEU A 29 -19.73 16.44 -11.07
C LEU A 29 -20.04 14.95 -11.04
N VAL A 30 -20.15 14.38 -9.84
CA VAL A 30 -20.49 12.96 -9.69
C VAL A 30 -21.94 12.69 -10.11
N ALA A 31 -22.90 13.53 -9.71
CA ALA A 31 -24.31 13.35 -10.06
C ALA A 31 -24.53 13.39 -11.58
N GLU A 32 -23.89 14.34 -12.28
CA GLU A 32 -24.09 14.61 -13.70
C GLU A 32 -23.36 13.63 -14.63
N ALA A 33 -22.24 13.05 -14.19
CA ALA A 33 -21.43 12.18 -15.03
C ALA A 33 -22.02 10.76 -15.13
N ASP A 34 -21.89 10.15 -16.31
CA ASP A 34 -22.28 8.74 -16.53
C ASP A 34 -21.27 7.77 -15.93
N LEU A 35 -19.97 8.05 -16.11
CA LEU A 35 -18.86 7.28 -15.58
C LEU A 35 -17.89 8.22 -14.87
N VAL A 36 -17.50 7.85 -13.65
CA VAL A 36 -16.62 8.64 -12.79
C VAL A 36 -15.52 7.74 -12.17
N ARG A 37 -14.31 8.28 -12.11
CA ARG A 37 -13.24 7.66 -11.35
C ARG A 37 -12.44 8.70 -10.58
N ALA A 38 -12.37 8.56 -9.26
CA ALA A 38 -11.48 9.38 -8.44
C ALA A 38 -10.07 8.82 -8.49
N VAL A 39 -9.09 9.72 -8.60
CA VAL A 39 -7.66 9.41 -8.59
C VAL A 39 -6.97 10.26 -7.52
N GLY A 40 -6.17 9.61 -6.68
CA GLY A 40 -5.25 10.29 -5.77
C GLY A 40 -3.94 10.64 -6.48
N THR A 41 -2.81 10.21 -5.93
CA THR A 41 -1.47 10.47 -6.49
C THR A 41 -1.08 9.53 -7.65
N GLY A 42 -1.97 8.64 -8.08
CA GLY A 42 -1.78 7.79 -9.26
C GLY A 42 -0.72 6.70 -9.12
N HIS A 43 -0.43 6.21 -7.90
CA HIS A 43 0.63 5.22 -7.64
C HIS A 43 0.22 3.75 -7.91
N SER A 44 -0.98 3.48 -8.40
CA SER A 44 -1.36 2.12 -8.84
C SER A 44 -0.72 1.79 -10.18
N PHE A 45 -0.18 0.56 -10.31
CA PHE A 45 0.48 0.07 -11.52
C PHE A 45 -0.49 -0.57 -12.52
N ASN A 46 -1.76 -0.71 -12.15
CA ASN A 46 -2.85 -1.24 -12.96
C ASN A 46 -3.88 -0.16 -13.31
N ARG A 47 -4.95 -0.55 -14.03
CA ARG A 47 -5.98 0.37 -14.53
C ARG A 47 -7.13 0.63 -13.56
N LEU A 48 -6.99 0.34 -12.26
CA LEU A 48 -8.02 0.65 -11.28
C LEU A 48 -8.42 2.14 -11.25
N GLY A 49 -7.45 3.04 -11.48
CA GLY A 49 -7.68 4.48 -11.55
C GLY A 49 -8.17 5.00 -12.91
N ASP A 50 -8.25 4.15 -13.94
CA ASP A 50 -8.61 4.55 -15.30
C ASP A 50 -10.15 4.56 -15.52
N THR A 51 -10.61 5.37 -16.44
CA THR A 51 -12.00 5.43 -16.88
C THR A 51 -12.09 6.03 -18.28
N THR A 52 -13.11 5.66 -19.04
CA THR A 52 -13.44 6.34 -20.30
C THR A 52 -14.37 7.53 -20.10
N GLY A 53 -14.82 7.80 -18.86
CA GLY A 53 -15.68 8.91 -18.47
C GLY A 53 -14.91 10.11 -17.91
N THR A 54 -15.33 10.55 -16.72
CA THR A 54 -14.72 11.67 -15.99
C THR A 54 -13.79 11.18 -14.92
N GLN A 55 -12.50 11.51 -15.03
CA GLN A 55 -11.50 11.29 -13.99
C GLN A 55 -11.43 12.52 -13.08
N ILE A 56 -11.51 12.31 -11.76
CA ILE A 56 -11.54 13.38 -10.75
C ILE A 56 -10.29 13.30 -9.87
N ALA A 57 -9.51 14.37 -9.85
CA ALA A 57 -8.41 14.54 -8.90
C ALA A 57 -8.91 15.22 -7.62
N LEU A 58 -8.61 14.63 -6.46
CA LEU A 58 -9.10 15.11 -5.17
C LEU A 58 -8.16 16.13 -4.47
N ASP A 59 -6.99 16.36 -5.04
CA ASP A 59 -6.01 17.33 -4.53
C ASP A 59 -6.41 18.80 -4.75
N GLY A 60 -7.52 19.05 -5.44
CA GLY A 60 -8.15 20.37 -5.55
C GLY A 60 -9.05 20.71 -4.37
N LEU A 61 -9.52 19.73 -3.61
CA LEU A 61 -10.30 19.96 -2.41
C LEU A 61 -9.43 20.62 -1.32
N PRO A 62 -9.99 21.51 -0.49
CA PRO A 62 -9.24 22.15 0.58
C PRO A 62 -8.55 21.09 1.45
N PRO A 63 -7.22 21.16 1.61
CA PRO A 63 -6.53 20.24 2.51
C PRO A 63 -7.00 20.51 3.94
N ALA A 64 -7.47 19.47 4.60
CA ALA A 64 -7.92 19.54 5.98
C ALA A 64 -7.30 18.41 6.77
N VAL A 65 -6.72 18.75 7.93
CA VAL A 65 -6.24 17.81 8.94
C VAL A 65 -6.75 18.32 10.27
N ALA A 66 -7.74 17.64 10.84
CA ALA A 66 -8.39 18.02 12.09
C ALA A 66 -8.20 16.91 13.12
N LEU A 67 -7.30 17.15 14.09
CA LEU A 67 -7.04 16.25 15.20
C LEU A 67 -8.17 16.39 16.24
N ASP A 68 -8.66 15.27 16.74
CA ASP A 68 -9.56 15.13 17.89
C ASP A 68 -8.85 14.31 18.97
N PRO A 69 -8.15 14.98 19.91
CA PRO A 69 -7.40 14.30 20.97
C PRO A 69 -8.28 13.47 21.90
N ASP A 70 -9.50 13.90 22.15
CA ASP A 70 -10.42 13.23 23.08
C ASP A 70 -10.88 11.86 22.52
N ARG A 71 -10.95 11.76 21.19
CA ARG A 71 -11.30 10.53 20.51
C ARG A 71 -10.06 9.72 20.06
N GLY A 72 -8.87 10.27 20.21
CA GLY A 72 -7.64 9.65 19.68
C GLY A 72 -7.73 9.47 18.16
N ALA A 73 -8.24 10.47 17.44
CA ALA A 73 -8.51 10.35 16.00
C ALA A 73 -8.14 11.63 15.24
N VAL A 74 -7.86 11.50 13.94
CA VAL A 74 -7.67 12.62 13.02
C VAL A 74 -8.60 12.49 11.82
N THR A 75 -9.31 13.54 11.46
CA THR A 75 -10.07 13.62 10.21
C THR A 75 -9.25 14.33 9.16
N VAL A 76 -9.04 13.68 8.01
CA VAL A 76 -8.18 14.16 6.93
C VAL A 76 -8.92 14.18 5.60
N ALA A 77 -8.69 15.21 4.77
CA ALA A 77 -9.21 15.26 3.41
C ALA A 77 -8.55 14.19 2.53
N ALA A 78 -9.32 13.59 1.65
CA ALA A 78 -8.93 12.42 0.84
C ALA A 78 -7.67 12.62 -0.02
N GLY A 79 -7.46 13.84 -0.53
CA GLY A 79 -6.31 14.18 -1.38
C GLY A 79 -5.01 14.45 -0.64
N VAL A 80 -5.03 14.53 0.70
CA VAL A 80 -3.82 14.76 1.52
C VAL A 80 -2.90 13.55 1.42
N ARG A 81 -1.59 13.78 1.31
CA ARG A 81 -0.58 12.72 1.31
C ARG A 81 -0.25 12.27 2.73
N TYR A 82 0.15 11.02 2.89
CA TYR A 82 0.56 10.48 4.21
C TYR A 82 1.71 11.27 4.83
N GLY A 83 2.67 11.74 4.04
CA GLY A 83 3.78 12.54 4.55
C GLY A 83 3.33 13.90 5.11
N ASP A 84 2.38 14.58 4.44
CA ASP A 84 1.84 15.85 4.90
C ASP A 84 1.00 15.67 6.18
N LEU A 85 0.17 14.61 6.22
CA LEU A 85 -0.57 14.20 7.42
C LEU A 85 0.37 13.89 8.58
N ALA A 86 1.41 13.10 8.33
CA ALA A 86 2.37 12.69 9.37
C ALA A 86 3.13 13.89 9.96
N THR A 87 3.53 14.85 9.13
CA THR A 87 4.15 16.11 9.57
C THR A 87 3.19 16.92 10.46
N ALA A 88 1.92 17.02 10.07
CA ALA A 88 0.91 17.74 10.84
C ALA A 88 0.59 17.07 12.19
N LEU A 89 0.57 15.74 12.24
CA LEU A 89 0.39 14.97 13.47
C LEU A 89 1.59 15.11 14.41
N GLN A 90 2.80 14.96 13.89
CA GLN A 90 4.04 15.11 14.65
C GLN A 90 4.11 16.47 15.34
N ALA A 91 3.75 17.54 14.64
CA ALA A 91 3.75 18.89 15.19
C ALA A 91 2.76 19.07 16.39
N GLN A 92 1.80 18.17 16.53
CA GLN A 92 0.80 18.16 17.60
C GLN A 92 1.03 17.05 18.64
N GLY A 93 2.17 16.31 18.56
CA GLY A 93 2.52 15.26 19.51
C GLY A 93 1.82 13.92 19.25
N TYR A 94 1.30 13.68 18.04
CA TYR A 94 0.61 12.47 17.65
C TYR A 94 1.29 11.76 16.48
N ALA A 95 0.90 10.51 16.25
CA ALA A 95 1.42 9.65 15.23
C ALA A 95 0.33 8.72 14.65
N LEU A 96 0.59 8.17 13.48
CA LEU A 96 -0.05 6.94 13.02
C LEU A 96 0.76 5.74 13.51
N ALA A 97 0.08 4.62 13.75
CA ALA A 97 0.77 3.40 14.18
C ALA A 97 1.71 2.83 13.09
N ASN A 98 1.45 3.09 11.82
CA ASN A 98 2.29 2.58 10.73
C ASN A 98 2.28 3.53 9.52
N LEU A 99 3.28 3.39 8.63
CA LEU A 99 3.37 4.10 7.36
C LEU A 99 3.88 3.14 6.26
N ALA A 100 3.51 3.45 5.02
CA ALA A 100 4.06 2.80 3.84
C ALA A 100 5.52 3.24 3.57
N SER A 101 6.21 2.51 2.71
CA SER A 101 7.58 2.83 2.28
C SER A 101 7.71 4.20 1.62
N LEU A 102 6.64 4.65 0.91
CA LEU A 102 6.56 5.95 0.24
C LEU A 102 5.57 6.88 0.97
N PRO A 103 6.01 8.03 1.51
CA PRO A 103 5.12 8.98 2.17
C PRO A 103 4.33 9.87 1.19
N HIS A 104 4.60 9.77 -0.13
CA HIS A 104 4.02 10.61 -1.18
C HIS A 104 2.61 10.21 -1.61
N ILE A 105 2.13 9.05 -1.20
CA ILE A 105 0.82 8.51 -1.59
C ILE A 105 -0.31 9.22 -0.84
N SER A 106 -1.45 9.45 -1.53
CA SER A 106 -2.64 10.03 -0.90
C SER A 106 -3.31 9.06 0.06
N VAL A 107 -3.89 9.60 1.15
CA VAL A 107 -4.52 8.79 2.20
C VAL A 107 -5.66 7.95 1.62
N ALA A 108 -6.60 8.54 0.89
CA ALA A 108 -7.74 7.81 0.35
C ALA A 108 -7.32 6.75 -0.70
N GLY A 109 -6.34 7.06 -1.55
CA GLY A 109 -5.85 6.11 -2.55
C GLY A 109 -5.22 4.87 -1.91
N SER A 110 -4.41 5.07 -0.87
CA SER A 110 -3.79 3.99 -0.09
C SER A 110 -4.82 3.12 0.62
N VAL A 111 -5.78 3.75 1.29
CA VAL A 111 -6.86 3.05 2.01
C VAL A 111 -7.68 2.22 1.04
N ALA A 112 -8.05 2.78 -0.11
CA ALA A 112 -8.87 2.10 -1.11
C ALA A 112 -8.23 0.81 -1.66
N THR A 113 -6.89 0.67 -1.61
CA THR A 113 -6.14 -0.48 -2.12
C THR A 113 -5.45 -1.31 -1.03
N ALA A 114 -5.74 -1.07 0.25
CA ALA A 114 -5.15 -1.74 1.41
C ALA A 114 -3.62 -1.65 1.45
N THR A 115 -3.06 -0.50 1.10
CA THR A 115 -1.61 -0.26 1.21
C THR A 115 -1.14 -0.45 2.65
N HIS A 116 0.06 -0.98 2.84
CA HIS A 116 0.59 -1.34 4.15
C HIS A 116 2.04 -0.88 4.34
N GLY A 117 2.51 -0.91 5.57
CA GLY A 117 3.91 -0.81 5.96
C GLY A 117 4.50 -2.19 6.25
N SER A 118 5.25 -2.31 7.33
CA SER A 118 5.80 -3.58 7.82
C SER A 118 5.62 -3.72 9.32
N GLY A 119 5.62 -4.98 9.78
CA GLY A 119 5.67 -5.37 11.19
C GLY A 119 4.67 -6.46 11.54
N ALA A 120 5.12 -7.47 12.29
CA ALA A 120 4.30 -8.63 12.66
C ALA A 120 3.05 -8.28 13.48
N ARG A 121 3.05 -7.10 14.13
CA ARG A 121 1.92 -6.57 14.90
C ARG A 121 1.23 -5.37 14.22
N ASN A 122 1.72 -4.93 13.07
CA ASN A 122 1.20 -3.79 12.34
C ASN A 122 0.25 -4.25 11.24
N ARG A 123 -0.99 -3.74 11.28
CA ARG A 123 -1.98 -3.97 10.24
C ARG A 123 -1.70 -3.08 9.02
N ASN A 124 -2.44 -3.30 7.92
CA ASN A 124 -2.41 -2.36 6.81
C ASN A 124 -2.94 -0.97 7.23
N LEU A 125 -2.66 0.06 6.41
CA LEU A 125 -3.00 1.45 6.77
C LEU A 125 -4.51 1.68 6.85
N ALA A 126 -5.30 0.93 6.07
CA ALA A 126 -6.76 1.02 6.05
C ALA A 126 -7.39 0.55 7.36
N ALA A 127 -6.72 -0.29 8.15
CA ALA A 127 -7.22 -0.76 9.44
C ALA A 127 -7.31 0.33 10.50
N ALA A 128 -6.62 1.46 10.31
CA ALA A 128 -6.73 2.64 11.18
C ALA A 128 -7.98 3.47 10.90
N VAL A 129 -8.74 3.21 9.84
CA VAL A 129 -9.94 3.99 9.48
C VAL A 129 -11.04 3.76 10.51
N ALA A 130 -11.55 4.85 11.08
CA ALA A 130 -12.68 4.87 12.01
C ALA A 130 -13.98 5.35 11.36
N ALA A 131 -13.89 6.22 10.35
CA ALA A 131 -15.02 6.68 9.56
C ALA A 131 -14.61 7.11 8.16
N LEU A 132 -15.57 7.09 7.23
CA LEU A 132 -15.45 7.55 5.85
C LEU A 132 -16.57 8.55 5.56
N GLU A 133 -16.25 9.65 4.90
CA GLU A 133 -17.21 10.52 4.22
C GLU A 133 -17.04 10.30 2.71
N LEU A 134 -18.13 10.04 2.01
CA LEU A 134 -18.07 9.77 0.57
C LEU A 134 -19.29 10.34 -0.18
N VAL A 135 -19.07 10.67 -1.45
CA VAL A 135 -20.11 11.07 -2.40
C VAL A 135 -20.60 9.83 -3.13
N THR A 136 -21.89 9.53 -3.01
CA THR A 136 -22.58 8.40 -3.67
C THR A 136 -22.75 8.63 -5.17
N ALA A 137 -23.21 7.61 -5.91
CA ALA A 137 -23.48 7.69 -7.34
C ALA A 137 -24.52 8.78 -7.72
N ASP A 138 -25.43 9.10 -6.81
CA ASP A 138 -26.45 10.14 -7.03
C ASP A 138 -25.99 11.55 -6.57
N GLY A 139 -24.75 11.67 -6.08
CA GLY A 139 -24.18 12.94 -5.62
C GLY A 139 -24.49 13.27 -4.16
N ASP A 140 -25.07 12.34 -3.40
CA ASP A 140 -25.33 12.54 -1.99
C ASP A 140 -24.05 12.34 -1.15
N LEU A 141 -23.91 13.18 -0.13
CA LEU A 141 -22.80 13.05 0.83
C LEU A 141 -23.27 12.21 2.01
N ILE A 142 -22.57 11.10 2.27
CA ILE A 142 -22.87 10.23 3.39
C ILE A 142 -21.61 10.02 4.24
N THR A 143 -21.81 9.78 5.53
CA THR A 143 -20.76 9.37 6.45
C THR A 143 -21.09 8.00 7.02
N VAL A 144 -20.10 7.09 7.04
CA VAL A 144 -20.19 5.77 7.61
C VAL A 144 -19.05 5.55 8.58
N ASP A 145 -19.31 4.88 9.69
CA ASP A 145 -18.33 4.55 10.70
C ASP A 145 -18.40 3.07 11.11
N ARG A 146 -17.62 2.68 12.10
CA ARG A 146 -17.53 1.30 12.60
C ARG A 146 -18.84 0.73 13.16
N ALA A 147 -19.87 1.55 13.39
CA ALA A 147 -21.20 1.07 13.80
C ALA A 147 -22.04 0.55 12.61
N ASP A 148 -21.73 0.93 11.39
CA ASP A 148 -22.37 0.40 10.19
C ASP A 148 -21.88 -1.04 9.93
N PRO A 149 -22.76 -2.05 9.83
CA PRO A 149 -22.36 -3.43 9.57
C PRO A 149 -21.64 -3.65 8.23
N ARG A 150 -21.76 -2.72 7.29
CA ARG A 150 -21.09 -2.73 5.99
C ARG A 150 -19.70 -2.09 6.04
N PHE A 151 -19.35 -1.41 7.13
CA PHE A 151 -18.13 -0.61 7.24
C PHE A 151 -16.86 -1.37 6.79
N ALA A 152 -16.71 -2.61 7.23
CA ALA A 152 -15.55 -3.43 6.86
C ALA A 152 -15.42 -3.69 5.34
N GLY A 153 -16.53 -3.61 4.60
CA GLY A 153 -16.55 -3.68 3.13
C GLY A 153 -16.36 -2.31 2.46
N LEU A 154 -16.70 -1.22 3.16
CA LEU A 154 -16.63 0.13 2.61
C LEU A 154 -15.23 0.75 2.68
N VAL A 155 -14.35 0.28 3.55
CA VAL A 155 -13.02 0.86 3.77
C VAL A 155 -12.08 0.57 2.59
N VAL A 156 -11.83 -0.71 2.28
CA VAL A 156 -11.04 -1.10 1.10
C VAL A 156 -11.99 -1.23 -0.07
N ASN A 157 -12.35 -0.10 -0.68
CA ASN A 157 -13.46 -0.01 -1.63
C ASN A 157 -13.03 0.05 -3.10
N LEU A 158 -11.75 0.03 -3.38
CA LEU A 158 -11.19 0.12 -4.74
C LEU A 158 -11.68 1.37 -5.51
N GLY A 159 -12.24 2.37 -4.84
CA GLY A 159 -12.89 3.54 -5.44
C GLY A 159 -14.19 3.22 -6.19
N ALA A 160 -14.86 2.10 -5.90
CA ALA A 160 -16.01 1.60 -6.65
C ALA A 160 -17.36 1.78 -5.93
N LEU A 161 -17.36 2.28 -4.68
CA LEU A 161 -18.56 2.46 -3.86
C LEU A 161 -18.94 3.94 -3.66
N GLY A 162 -18.19 4.85 -4.28
CA GLY A 162 -18.35 6.29 -4.17
C GLY A 162 -17.02 7.00 -4.18
N VAL A 163 -17.04 8.33 -4.18
CA VAL A 163 -15.85 9.17 -4.11
C VAL A 163 -15.61 9.58 -2.66
N VAL A 164 -14.59 9.01 -2.02
CA VAL A 164 -14.21 9.36 -0.65
C VAL A 164 -13.69 10.80 -0.60
N THR A 165 -14.25 11.63 0.29
CA THR A 165 -13.88 13.03 0.48
C THR A 165 -13.06 13.25 1.74
N ARG A 166 -13.34 12.49 2.81
CA ARG A 166 -12.63 12.53 4.09
C ARG A 166 -12.52 11.15 4.71
N LEU A 167 -11.50 10.97 5.53
CA LEU A 167 -11.31 9.80 6.36
C LEU A 167 -11.00 10.23 7.79
N THR A 168 -11.56 9.52 8.75
CA THR A 168 -11.15 9.63 10.16
C THR A 168 -10.28 8.42 10.48
N LEU A 169 -9.06 8.67 10.98
CA LEU A 169 -8.06 7.66 11.29
C LEU A 169 -7.76 7.65 12.78
N ASP A 170 -7.57 6.48 13.38
CA ASP A 170 -7.02 6.36 14.72
C ASP A 170 -5.59 6.91 14.77
N VAL A 171 -5.25 7.61 15.83
CA VAL A 171 -3.90 8.11 16.12
C VAL A 171 -3.40 7.60 17.46
N VAL A 172 -2.08 7.64 17.63
CA VAL A 172 -1.39 7.29 18.87
C VAL A 172 -0.51 8.46 19.31
N PRO A 173 -0.04 8.53 20.55
CA PRO A 173 0.99 9.49 20.95
C PRO A 173 2.23 9.34 20.07
N THR A 174 2.93 10.44 19.81
CA THR A 174 4.17 10.42 19.01
C THR A 174 5.23 9.54 19.65
N TYR A 175 6.11 8.98 18.81
CA TYR A 175 7.20 8.12 19.23
C TYR A 175 8.43 8.31 18.33
N GLU A 176 9.58 7.85 18.81
CA GLU A 176 10.83 7.86 18.06
C GLU A 176 11.25 6.45 17.65
N ILE A 177 11.82 6.35 16.47
CA ILE A 177 12.32 5.10 15.85
C ILE A 177 13.80 5.24 15.54
N ARG A 178 14.55 4.13 15.65
CA ARG A 178 15.88 3.94 15.08
C ARG A 178 15.81 2.91 13.96
N GLN A 179 16.57 3.14 12.91
CA GLN A 179 16.70 2.20 11.81
C GLN A 179 18.13 1.66 11.73
N HIS A 180 18.29 0.34 11.79
CA HIS A 180 19.54 -0.38 11.57
C HIS A 180 19.45 -1.17 10.28
N VAL A 181 20.54 -1.25 9.54
CA VAL A 181 20.66 -2.09 8.34
C VAL A 181 21.63 -3.21 8.64
N ARG A 182 21.18 -4.45 8.42
CA ARG A 182 21.97 -5.66 8.55
C ARG A 182 22.12 -6.33 7.19
N LEU A 183 23.25 -6.95 6.92
CA LEU A 183 23.59 -7.54 5.62
C LEU A 183 23.73 -9.05 5.74
N GLY A 184 23.28 -9.77 4.72
CA GLY A 184 23.53 -11.19 4.56
C GLY A 184 22.75 -12.08 5.53
N LEU A 185 21.43 -11.89 5.72
CA LEU A 185 20.61 -12.73 6.59
C LEU A 185 20.48 -14.15 6.00
N PRO A 186 20.79 -15.23 6.78
CA PRO A 186 20.49 -16.59 6.37
C PRO A 186 18.98 -16.80 6.14
N ARG A 187 18.60 -17.55 5.11
CA ARG A 187 17.17 -17.81 4.83
C ARG A 187 16.43 -18.46 5.99
N ALA A 188 17.10 -19.34 6.72
CA ALA A 188 16.54 -20.02 7.88
C ALA A 188 16.20 -19.08 9.05
N ALA A 189 16.80 -17.88 9.11
CA ALA A 189 16.57 -16.90 10.16
C ALA A 189 15.45 -15.88 9.80
N LEU A 190 14.75 -16.06 8.66
CA LEU A 190 13.76 -15.09 8.18
C LEU A 190 12.64 -14.81 9.20
N ASP A 191 12.05 -15.86 9.76
CA ASP A 191 10.91 -15.70 10.68
C ASP A 191 11.32 -14.98 11.95
N GLU A 192 12.47 -15.33 12.53
CA GLU A 192 13.01 -14.65 13.70
C GLU A 192 13.33 -13.17 13.39
N ALA A 193 13.92 -12.90 12.23
CA ALA A 193 14.25 -11.54 11.81
C ALA A 193 12.98 -10.68 11.67
N LEU A 194 11.91 -11.21 11.05
CA LEU A 194 10.66 -10.49 10.82
C LEU A 194 9.90 -10.15 12.11
N ASP A 195 10.12 -10.89 13.20
CA ASP A 195 9.51 -10.65 14.51
C ASP A 195 10.39 -9.81 15.46
N ALA A 196 11.62 -9.51 15.07
CA ALA A 196 12.64 -8.96 15.96
C ALA A 196 12.41 -7.50 16.37
N ALA A 197 11.59 -6.73 15.66
CA ALA A 197 11.42 -5.30 15.92
C ALA A 197 10.02 -4.80 15.55
N TYR A 198 9.79 -3.50 15.81
CA TYR A 198 8.51 -2.84 15.48
C TYR A 198 8.15 -2.96 14.00
N SER A 199 9.12 -2.76 13.12
CA SER A 199 8.94 -2.90 11.66
C SER A 199 10.23 -3.43 11.04
N VAL A 200 10.11 -4.52 10.29
CA VAL A 200 11.25 -5.16 9.62
C VAL A 200 10.94 -5.35 8.15
N SER A 201 11.90 -4.99 7.29
CA SER A 201 11.87 -5.25 5.86
C SER A 201 13.11 -6.06 5.47
N VAL A 202 12.91 -7.18 4.77
CA VAL A 202 13.98 -8.04 4.29
C VAL A 202 14.07 -7.92 2.77
N PHE A 203 15.24 -7.64 2.23
CA PHE A 203 15.46 -7.42 0.81
C PHE A 203 16.29 -8.53 0.18
N THR A 204 15.90 -8.94 -1.03
CA THR A 204 16.62 -9.93 -1.82
C THR A 204 16.62 -9.58 -3.31
N SER A 205 17.79 -9.72 -3.92
CA SER A 205 17.98 -9.66 -5.37
C SER A 205 17.75 -11.01 -6.06
N TRP A 206 17.45 -12.06 -5.30
CA TRP A 206 17.37 -13.46 -5.76
C TRP A 206 18.67 -14.01 -6.38
N ARG A 207 19.83 -13.38 -6.11
CA ARG A 207 21.15 -13.76 -6.65
C ARG A 207 22.03 -14.48 -5.63
N SER A 208 21.55 -14.67 -4.39
CA SER A 208 22.28 -15.24 -3.27
C SER A 208 21.37 -16.20 -2.50
N GLU A 209 21.99 -17.18 -1.82
CA GLU A 209 21.30 -18.05 -0.85
C GLU A 209 20.98 -17.31 0.47
N ARG A 210 21.52 -16.11 0.67
CA ARG A 210 21.22 -15.23 1.81
C ARG A 210 20.42 -14.03 1.32
N PHE A 211 19.61 -13.46 2.18
CA PHE A 211 18.97 -12.18 1.89
C PHE A 211 19.99 -11.05 1.94
N ASP A 212 19.89 -10.11 1.02
CA ASP A 212 20.90 -9.06 0.84
C ASP A 212 20.96 -8.09 2.02
N GLN A 213 19.78 -7.61 2.48
CA GLN A 213 19.65 -6.61 3.53
C GLN A 213 18.44 -6.89 4.42
N VAL A 214 18.56 -6.49 5.68
CA VAL A 214 17.44 -6.40 6.63
C VAL A 214 17.42 -5.00 7.22
N TRP A 215 16.32 -4.30 7.04
CA TRP A 215 16.09 -3.00 7.66
C TRP A 215 15.26 -3.20 8.92
N VAL A 216 15.90 -3.02 10.06
CA VAL A 216 15.33 -3.21 11.41
C VAL A 216 14.98 -1.86 11.98
N LYS A 217 13.68 -1.60 12.17
CA LYS A 217 13.15 -0.36 12.73
C LYS A 217 12.53 -0.65 14.09
N GLN A 218 13.10 -0.10 15.13
CA GLN A 218 12.72 -0.34 16.52
C GLN A 218 12.51 0.97 17.27
N TYR A 219 11.83 0.94 18.41
CA TYR A 219 11.72 2.11 19.25
C TYR A 219 13.10 2.61 19.68
N ALA A 220 13.22 3.93 19.81
CA ALA A 220 14.53 4.56 20.10
C ALA A 220 15.09 4.22 21.48
N ASP A 221 14.27 3.79 22.41
CA ASP A 221 14.65 3.35 23.76
C ASP A 221 14.98 1.85 23.86
N GLU A 222 14.69 1.06 22.81
CA GLU A 222 15.07 -0.36 22.76
C GLU A 222 16.57 -0.52 22.47
N ALA A 223 17.17 -1.61 22.97
CA ALA A 223 18.56 -1.93 22.69
C ALA A 223 18.79 -2.26 21.20
N PRO A 224 19.89 -1.78 20.58
CA PRO A 224 20.16 -2.10 19.18
C PRO A 224 20.42 -3.60 18.99
N PRO A 225 20.23 -4.14 17.77
CA PRO A 225 20.57 -5.51 17.47
C PRO A 225 22.05 -5.79 17.84
N PRO A 226 22.36 -6.89 18.52
CA PRO A 226 23.74 -7.24 18.90
C PRO A 226 24.64 -7.43 17.66
N ALA A 227 25.96 -7.40 17.86
CA ALA A 227 26.90 -7.46 16.75
C ALA A 227 26.77 -8.75 15.92
N ASP A 228 26.49 -9.87 16.58
CA ASP A 228 26.30 -11.22 16.00
C ASP A 228 24.83 -11.56 15.68
N TRP A 229 23.94 -10.55 15.64
CA TRP A 229 22.51 -10.76 15.44
C TRP A 229 22.21 -11.58 14.17
N LEU A 230 21.63 -12.77 14.36
CA LEU A 230 21.20 -13.70 13.31
C LEU A 230 22.27 -13.97 12.22
N ASP A 231 23.54 -14.06 12.61
CA ASP A 231 24.66 -14.28 11.68
C ASP A 231 24.70 -13.26 10.52
N THR A 232 24.38 -12.00 10.82
CA THR A 232 24.42 -10.87 9.88
C THR A 232 25.51 -9.89 10.22
N VAL A 233 25.89 -9.05 9.26
CA VAL A 233 26.85 -7.97 9.45
C VAL A 233 26.14 -6.62 9.48
N ALA A 234 26.47 -5.75 10.44
CA ALA A 234 25.94 -4.39 10.45
C ALA A 234 26.49 -3.60 9.24
N ALA A 235 25.60 -2.84 8.56
CA ALA A 235 26.08 -1.92 7.53
C ALA A 235 26.95 -0.82 8.17
N ASP A 236 28.06 -0.50 7.50
CA ASP A 236 29.03 0.53 7.89
C ASP A 236 28.68 1.92 7.34
N SER A 237 27.74 1.97 6.42
CA SER A 237 27.28 3.17 5.74
C SER A 237 25.81 3.01 5.29
N PRO A 238 25.07 4.10 5.02
CA PRO A 238 23.71 4.02 4.54
C PRO A 238 23.59 3.19 3.25
N ARG A 239 22.49 2.46 3.12
CA ARG A 239 22.19 1.58 1.99
C ARG A 239 20.87 1.99 1.31
N HIS A 240 20.82 1.84 0.00
CA HIS A 240 19.57 1.84 -0.76
C HIS A 240 19.02 0.40 -0.86
N PRO A 241 17.69 0.16 -0.87
CA PRO A 241 17.16 -1.19 -1.07
C PRO A 241 17.64 -1.84 -2.36
N VAL A 242 17.64 -1.10 -3.46
CA VAL A 242 18.14 -1.56 -4.76
C VAL A 242 19.67 -1.45 -4.78
N PRO A 243 20.38 -2.55 -5.06
CA PRO A 243 21.85 -2.55 -5.12
C PRO A 243 22.39 -1.53 -6.13
N GLY A 244 23.42 -0.79 -5.73
CA GLY A 244 24.12 0.18 -6.58
C GLY A 244 23.45 1.55 -6.69
N MET A 245 22.25 1.75 -6.16
CA MET A 245 21.61 3.07 -6.09
C MET A 245 22.11 3.90 -4.90
N SER A 246 22.10 5.23 -5.06
CA SER A 246 22.46 6.16 -3.98
C SER A 246 21.44 6.13 -2.84
N PRO A 247 21.86 6.02 -1.58
CA PRO A 247 20.99 6.08 -0.42
C PRO A 247 20.61 7.51 0.00
N GLU A 248 20.97 8.53 -0.72
CA GLU A 248 20.79 9.95 -0.38
C GLU A 248 19.36 10.30 0.02
N HIS A 249 18.40 9.70 -0.65
CA HIS A 249 16.97 9.93 -0.41
C HIS A 249 16.31 8.93 0.53
N CYS A 250 17.07 7.98 1.05
CA CYS A 250 16.59 7.08 2.09
C CYS A 250 16.44 7.80 3.43
N THR A 251 15.54 7.32 4.26
CA THR A 251 15.43 7.76 5.66
C THR A 251 16.69 7.41 6.43
N ALA A 252 17.00 8.15 7.51
CA ALA A 252 18.23 7.98 8.25
C ALA A 252 18.37 6.56 8.80
N GLN A 253 19.61 6.05 8.76
CA GLN A 253 20.02 4.69 9.12
C GLN A 253 21.11 4.76 10.21
N LEU A 254 21.79 3.63 10.45
CA LEU A 254 22.92 3.49 11.40
C LEU A 254 22.52 3.76 12.85
N GLY A 255 21.24 3.55 13.19
CA GLY A 255 20.75 3.66 14.55
C GLY A 255 20.50 5.09 15.04
N GLU A 256 20.53 6.09 14.17
CA GLU A 256 20.18 7.46 14.51
C GLU A 256 18.70 7.56 14.88
N PRO A 257 18.33 7.97 16.12
CA PRO A 257 16.95 8.14 16.52
C PRO A 257 16.31 9.32 15.82
N GLY A 258 15.00 9.24 15.64
CA GLY A 258 14.23 10.36 15.09
C GLY A 258 12.75 10.07 15.06
N PRO A 259 11.93 11.07 14.71
CA PRO A 259 10.50 10.93 14.74
C PRO A 259 10.01 9.84 13.78
N TRP A 260 8.97 9.13 14.19
CA TRP A 260 8.39 7.98 13.50
C TRP A 260 8.21 8.18 11.99
N HIS A 261 7.73 9.33 11.56
CA HIS A 261 7.44 9.63 10.15
C HIS A 261 8.68 9.87 9.28
N GLU A 262 9.85 10.10 9.90
CA GLU A 262 11.15 10.22 9.22
C GLU A 262 11.96 8.93 9.29
N ARG A 263 11.42 7.86 9.90
CA ARG A 263 12.11 6.59 10.07
C ARG A 263 11.33 5.39 9.54
N LEU A 264 9.99 5.37 9.70
CA LEU A 264 9.17 4.26 9.19
C LEU A 264 9.14 4.16 7.66
N PRO A 265 8.98 5.24 6.88
CA PRO A 265 9.14 5.17 5.43
C PRO A 265 10.56 4.79 5.03
N HIS A 266 10.74 4.26 3.82
CA HIS A 266 12.07 4.02 3.26
C HIS A 266 12.68 5.29 2.69
N PHE A 267 11.82 6.19 2.18
CA PHE A 267 12.24 7.39 1.47
C PHE A 267 11.71 8.65 2.16
N ARG A 268 12.50 9.73 2.04
CA ARG A 268 12.17 11.04 2.62
C ARG A 268 11.04 11.72 1.85
N LEU A 269 10.17 12.46 2.52
CA LEU A 269 9.08 13.21 1.88
C LEU A 269 9.59 14.29 0.90
N GLY A 270 10.71 14.92 1.18
CA GLY A 270 11.31 15.97 0.34
C GLY A 270 11.89 15.49 -1.00
N PHE A 271 11.85 14.19 -1.25
CA PHE A 271 12.31 13.58 -2.50
C PHE A 271 11.11 13.04 -3.29
N THR A 272 11.02 13.42 -4.57
CA THR A 272 10.07 12.77 -5.49
C THR A 272 10.75 11.56 -6.10
N PRO A 273 10.31 10.33 -5.78
CA PRO A 273 10.87 9.13 -6.39
C PRO A 273 10.82 9.20 -7.91
N SER A 274 11.79 8.58 -8.60
CA SER A 274 11.81 8.52 -10.05
C SER A 274 10.45 8.02 -10.58
N SER A 275 9.93 8.66 -11.62
CA SER A 275 8.72 8.26 -12.29
C SER A 275 9.05 7.35 -13.47
N GLY A 276 8.53 6.12 -13.53
CA GLY A 276 8.41 5.42 -14.78
C GLY A 276 9.50 4.40 -15.14
N ASP A 277 10.48 4.14 -14.28
CA ASP A 277 11.53 3.15 -14.56
C ASP A 277 11.29 1.80 -13.87
N GLU A 278 10.08 1.57 -13.36
CA GLU A 278 9.75 0.35 -12.61
C GLU A 278 8.30 -0.12 -12.83
N LEU A 279 8.12 -1.42 -12.66
CA LEU A 279 6.82 -2.06 -12.48
C LEU A 279 6.80 -2.74 -11.12
N GLN A 280 5.62 -2.92 -10.54
CA GLN A 280 5.50 -3.58 -9.25
C GLN A 280 4.40 -4.63 -9.22
N SER A 281 4.69 -5.75 -8.56
CA SER A 281 3.72 -6.77 -8.17
C SER A 281 3.91 -7.13 -6.69
N GLU A 282 2.85 -7.60 -6.04
CA GLU A 282 2.94 -8.01 -4.63
C GLU A 282 1.85 -9.02 -4.31
N TRP A 283 2.23 -10.07 -3.59
CA TRP A 283 1.33 -11.11 -3.14
C TRP A 283 1.49 -11.35 -1.64
N HIS A 284 0.36 -11.50 -0.96
CA HIS A 284 0.30 -11.83 0.45
C HIS A 284 -0.03 -13.31 0.60
N VAL A 285 0.88 -14.07 1.17
CA VAL A 285 0.66 -15.47 1.58
C VAL A 285 0.48 -15.55 3.09
N ALA A 286 -0.15 -16.63 3.60
CA ALA A 286 -0.21 -16.82 5.03
C ALA A 286 1.20 -16.84 5.64
N ARG A 287 1.38 -16.20 6.80
CA ARG A 287 2.70 -16.15 7.49
C ARG A 287 3.26 -17.56 7.73
N ALA A 288 2.39 -18.51 8.07
CA ALA A 288 2.78 -19.90 8.29
C ALA A 288 3.34 -20.60 7.04
N ASP A 289 2.98 -20.12 5.85
CA ASP A 289 3.44 -20.67 4.57
C ASP A 289 4.67 -19.95 4.02
N ALA A 290 5.19 -18.93 4.71
CA ALA A 290 6.25 -18.04 4.22
C ALA A 290 7.46 -18.78 3.65
N THR A 291 8.04 -19.71 4.43
CA THR A 291 9.22 -20.48 4.01
C THR A 291 8.92 -21.37 2.80
N ALA A 292 7.76 -22.04 2.77
CA ALA A 292 7.37 -22.90 1.67
C ALA A 292 7.08 -22.10 0.39
N ALA A 293 6.45 -20.94 0.51
CA ALA A 293 6.17 -20.04 -0.61
C ALA A 293 7.47 -19.50 -1.24
N LEU A 294 8.46 -19.12 -0.42
CA LEU A 294 9.77 -18.70 -0.91
C LEU A 294 10.51 -19.86 -1.59
N ALA A 295 10.50 -21.06 -1.01
CA ALA A 295 11.12 -22.24 -1.63
C ALA A 295 10.47 -22.62 -2.96
N ALA A 296 9.17 -22.39 -3.14
CA ALA A 296 8.49 -22.61 -4.40
C ALA A 296 8.97 -21.69 -5.54
N LEU A 297 9.58 -20.55 -5.20
CA LEU A 297 10.16 -19.62 -6.18
C LEU A 297 11.63 -19.92 -6.53
N ASP A 298 12.33 -20.74 -5.74
CA ASP A 298 13.75 -21.06 -5.98
C ASP A 298 14.03 -21.62 -7.40
N PRO A 299 13.17 -22.50 -7.97
CA PRO A 299 13.41 -23.01 -9.34
C PRO A 299 13.38 -21.94 -10.43
N VAL A 300 12.83 -20.75 -10.14
CA VAL A 300 12.70 -19.62 -11.08
C VAL A 300 13.52 -18.41 -10.66
N ALA A 301 14.38 -18.55 -9.63
CA ALA A 301 15.19 -17.47 -9.06
C ALA A 301 16.01 -16.71 -10.10
N ASP A 302 16.68 -17.42 -11.03
CA ASP A 302 17.48 -16.79 -12.09
C ASP A 302 16.63 -15.95 -13.05
N ARG A 303 15.41 -16.40 -13.34
CA ARG A 303 14.47 -15.68 -14.21
C ARG A 303 13.92 -14.43 -13.49
N ILE A 304 13.60 -14.57 -12.21
CA ILE A 304 13.23 -13.44 -11.36
C ILE A 304 14.38 -12.42 -11.34
N ALA A 305 15.59 -12.85 -10.99
CA ALA A 305 16.77 -11.99 -10.89
C ALA A 305 17.14 -11.25 -12.18
N ALA A 306 16.76 -11.82 -13.36
CA ALA A 306 17.05 -11.21 -14.66
C ALA A 306 16.27 -9.92 -14.93
N VAL A 307 15.05 -9.78 -14.36
CA VAL A 307 14.15 -8.64 -14.57
C VAL A 307 13.79 -7.90 -13.28
N LEU A 308 14.40 -8.28 -12.16
CA LEU A 308 14.16 -7.72 -10.84
C LEU A 308 15.11 -6.57 -10.54
N GLN A 309 14.60 -5.47 -9.99
CA GLN A 309 15.43 -4.47 -9.30
C GLN A 309 15.66 -4.90 -7.85
N ILE A 310 14.60 -5.24 -7.12
CA ILE A 310 14.66 -5.75 -5.75
C ILE A 310 13.33 -6.43 -5.38
N CYS A 311 13.39 -7.43 -4.49
CA CYS A 311 12.22 -7.98 -3.81
C CYS A 311 12.30 -7.61 -2.33
N GLU A 312 11.19 -7.18 -1.76
CA GLU A 312 11.03 -6.86 -0.34
C GLU A 312 10.03 -7.81 0.32
N LEU A 313 10.43 -8.40 1.44
CA LEU A 313 9.61 -9.27 2.28
C LEU A 313 9.20 -8.51 3.54
N ARG A 314 7.90 -8.46 3.82
CA ARG A 314 7.33 -7.75 4.97
C ARG A 314 6.24 -8.56 5.63
N THR A 315 6.12 -8.44 6.95
CA THR A 315 4.95 -8.98 7.66
C THR A 315 3.86 -7.94 7.79
N VAL A 316 2.62 -8.39 7.72
CA VAL A 316 1.43 -7.56 7.95
C VAL A 316 0.45 -8.38 8.80
N ALA A 317 0.03 -7.81 9.93
CA ALA A 317 -0.93 -8.44 10.84
C ALA A 317 -2.35 -8.52 10.22
N ALA A 318 -3.10 -9.52 10.64
CA ALA A 318 -4.48 -9.73 10.23
C ALA A 318 -5.40 -8.56 10.58
N ASP A 319 -6.41 -8.34 9.75
CA ASP A 319 -7.48 -7.37 9.95
C ASP A 319 -8.86 -7.95 9.60
N GLU A 320 -9.93 -7.15 9.70
CA GLU A 320 -11.30 -7.56 9.41
C GLU A 320 -11.88 -6.90 8.14
N LEU A 321 -11.07 -6.23 7.33
CA LEU A 321 -11.55 -5.52 6.14
C LEU A 321 -11.73 -6.49 4.96
N TRP A 322 -12.90 -6.50 4.33
CA TRP A 322 -13.33 -7.54 3.39
C TRP A 322 -12.38 -7.75 2.21
N LEU A 323 -11.88 -6.70 1.61
CA LEU A 323 -10.94 -6.75 0.49
C LEU A 323 -9.48 -6.53 0.90
N SER A 324 -9.17 -6.57 2.20
CA SER A 324 -7.79 -6.58 2.63
C SER A 324 -7.09 -7.89 2.24
N PRO A 325 -5.89 -7.86 1.67
CA PRO A 325 -5.07 -9.06 1.50
C PRO A 325 -4.81 -9.79 2.84
N ASN A 326 -4.92 -9.07 3.95
CA ASN A 326 -4.67 -9.57 5.31
C ASN A 326 -5.96 -9.92 6.07
N PHE A 327 -7.12 -9.97 5.39
CA PHE A 327 -8.38 -10.33 6.03
C PHE A 327 -8.26 -11.65 6.78
N ARG A 328 -8.35 -11.60 8.14
CA ARG A 328 -8.25 -12.73 9.07
C ARG A 328 -7.03 -13.62 8.86
N ARG A 329 -5.92 -13.06 8.41
CA ARG A 329 -4.71 -13.81 8.10
C ARG A 329 -3.46 -12.95 8.28
N ASP A 330 -2.63 -13.28 9.28
CA ASP A 330 -1.26 -12.76 9.33
C ASP A 330 -0.53 -13.20 8.07
N SER A 331 0.14 -12.28 7.44
CA SER A 331 0.69 -12.52 6.10
C SER A 331 2.16 -12.14 5.99
N LEU A 332 2.88 -12.86 5.11
CA LEU A 332 4.09 -12.38 4.47
C LEU A 332 3.69 -11.75 3.14
N ALA A 333 4.04 -10.48 2.94
CA ALA A 333 3.96 -9.79 1.67
C ALA A 333 5.28 -9.99 0.91
N LEU A 334 5.19 -10.49 -0.32
CA LEU A 334 6.30 -10.62 -1.27
C LEU A 334 6.12 -9.52 -2.31
N HIS A 335 6.88 -8.44 -2.16
CA HIS A 335 6.84 -7.27 -3.02
C HIS A 335 8.00 -7.31 -4.01
N PHE A 336 7.70 -7.27 -5.28
CA PHE A 336 8.67 -7.23 -6.36
C PHE A 336 8.65 -5.88 -7.05
N THR A 337 9.81 -5.22 -7.11
CA THR A 337 10.08 -4.07 -7.96
C THR A 337 10.85 -4.57 -9.17
N TRP A 338 10.20 -4.54 -10.32
CA TRP A 338 10.73 -5.00 -11.60
C TRP A 338 11.34 -3.85 -12.40
N ILE A 339 12.12 -4.19 -13.42
CA ILE A 339 12.52 -3.21 -14.45
C ILE A 339 11.28 -2.66 -15.19
N GLY A 340 11.39 -1.47 -15.81
CA GLY A 340 10.32 -0.81 -16.54
C GLY A 340 9.97 -1.42 -17.91
N ASP A 341 10.20 -2.73 -18.11
CA ASP A 341 9.92 -3.44 -19.36
C ASP A 341 8.78 -4.46 -19.16
N PRO A 342 7.54 -4.11 -19.52
CA PRO A 342 6.38 -5.00 -19.34
C PRO A 342 6.46 -6.28 -20.19
N VAL A 343 7.17 -6.25 -21.32
CA VAL A 343 7.30 -7.44 -22.19
C VAL A 343 8.22 -8.47 -21.54
N ALA A 344 9.32 -8.03 -20.95
CA ALA A 344 10.25 -8.89 -20.24
C ALA A 344 9.68 -9.38 -18.90
N VAL A 345 8.91 -8.55 -18.20
CA VAL A 345 8.37 -8.85 -16.85
C VAL A 345 7.16 -9.77 -16.90
N ALA A 346 6.24 -9.61 -17.85
CA ALA A 346 4.97 -10.36 -17.87
C ALA A 346 5.12 -11.90 -17.78
N PRO A 347 6.00 -12.58 -18.53
CA PRO A 347 6.13 -14.03 -18.42
C PRO A 347 6.71 -14.49 -17.07
N VAL A 348 7.55 -13.66 -16.43
CA VAL A 348 8.12 -13.97 -15.11
C VAL A 348 7.07 -13.78 -14.02
N LEU A 349 6.28 -12.69 -14.11
CA LEU A 349 5.15 -12.44 -13.22
C LEU A 349 4.14 -13.59 -13.23
N ALA A 350 3.75 -14.06 -14.41
CA ALA A 350 2.82 -15.19 -14.57
C ALA A 350 3.37 -16.46 -13.92
N GLU A 351 4.67 -16.73 -14.05
CA GLU A 351 5.31 -17.89 -13.43
C GLU A 351 5.40 -17.76 -11.90
N VAL A 352 5.69 -16.56 -11.37
CA VAL A 352 5.63 -16.29 -9.91
C VAL A 352 4.22 -16.58 -9.39
N GLU A 353 3.18 -16.10 -10.07
CA GLU A 353 1.78 -16.39 -9.68
C GLU A 353 1.45 -17.89 -9.72
N GLU A 354 1.93 -18.61 -10.72
CA GLU A 354 1.73 -20.05 -10.81
C GLU A 354 2.38 -20.78 -9.63
N ARG A 355 3.63 -20.42 -9.30
CA ARG A 355 4.37 -21.00 -8.17
C ARG A 355 3.77 -20.70 -6.82
N LEU A 356 3.22 -19.48 -6.65
CA LEU A 356 2.56 -19.08 -5.41
C LEU A 356 1.13 -19.63 -5.28
N ALA A 357 0.48 -20.07 -6.35
CA ALA A 357 -0.90 -20.51 -6.36
C ALA A 357 -1.28 -21.52 -5.25
N PRO A 358 -0.45 -22.53 -4.88
CA PRO A 358 -0.75 -23.48 -3.81
C PRO A 358 -0.92 -22.83 -2.43
N PHE A 359 -0.37 -21.61 -2.23
CA PHE A 359 -0.42 -20.87 -0.97
C PHE A 359 -1.57 -19.86 -0.89
N ALA A 360 -2.54 -19.93 -1.80
CA ALA A 360 -3.68 -19.02 -1.89
C ALA A 360 -3.27 -17.53 -1.75
N PRO A 361 -2.36 -17.03 -2.61
CA PRO A 361 -1.85 -15.68 -2.54
C PRO A 361 -2.97 -14.68 -2.80
N ARG A 362 -2.98 -13.57 -2.04
CA ARG A 362 -3.86 -12.43 -2.29
C ARG A 362 -3.03 -11.29 -2.88
N PRO A 363 -3.33 -10.85 -4.12
CA PRO A 363 -2.58 -9.77 -4.73
C PRO A 363 -2.87 -8.42 -4.04
N HIS A 364 -1.90 -7.52 -4.04
CA HIS A 364 -2.11 -6.12 -3.67
C HIS A 364 -2.88 -5.41 -4.79
N TRP A 365 -4.03 -4.83 -4.47
CA TRP A 365 -4.96 -4.27 -5.46
C TRP A 365 -4.41 -3.16 -6.36
N GLY A 366 -3.44 -2.40 -5.90
CA GLY A 366 -2.81 -1.32 -6.66
C GLY A 366 -1.62 -1.76 -7.53
N LYS A 367 -1.30 -3.07 -7.60
CA LYS A 367 -0.13 -3.58 -8.30
C LYS A 367 -0.50 -4.52 -9.44
N LEU A 368 0.50 -5.01 -10.17
CA LEU A 368 0.29 -5.92 -11.30
C LEU A 368 0.00 -7.34 -10.80
N PHE A 369 -1.02 -7.96 -11.35
CA PHE A 369 -1.34 -9.38 -11.22
C PHE A 369 -2.26 -9.83 -12.36
N GLU A 370 -2.17 -11.11 -12.72
CA GLU A 370 -2.92 -11.68 -13.87
C GLU A 370 -4.08 -12.57 -13.43
N ARG A 371 -3.93 -13.29 -12.31
CA ARG A 371 -4.96 -14.21 -11.82
C ARG A 371 -6.19 -13.48 -11.29
N GLU A 372 -7.36 -14.10 -11.54
CA GLU A 372 -8.62 -13.59 -10.97
C GLU A 372 -8.62 -13.67 -9.44
N PRO A 373 -8.89 -12.56 -8.73
CA PRO A 373 -8.75 -12.50 -7.27
C PRO A 373 -9.91 -13.14 -6.51
N ALA A 374 -11.03 -13.46 -7.16
CA ALA A 374 -12.28 -13.90 -6.53
C ALA A 374 -12.10 -15.05 -5.53
N ALA A 375 -11.36 -16.09 -5.92
CA ALA A 375 -11.13 -17.25 -5.06
C ALA A 375 -10.20 -16.97 -3.87
N ALA A 376 -9.38 -15.92 -3.94
CA ALA A 376 -8.42 -15.58 -2.90
C ALA A 376 -9.02 -14.71 -1.77
N TYR A 377 -10.11 -13.98 -2.04
CA TYR A 377 -10.74 -13.06 -1.10
C TYR A 377 -12.05 -13.63 -0.54
N PRO A 378 -12.10 -14.07 0.73
CA PRO A 378 -13.28 -14.75 1.31
C PRO A 378 -14.57 -13.95 1.30
N ARG A 379 -14.49 -12.61 1.29
CA ARG A 379 -15.64 -11.70 1.28
C ARG A 379 -15.89 -11.07 -0.11
N HIS A 380 -15.35 -11.68 -1.17
CA HIS A 380 -15.51 -11.19 -2.55
C HIS A 380 -16.98 -11.07 -2.97
N ALA A 381 -17.80 -12.10 -2.70
CA ALA A 381 -19.23 -12.09 -3.03
C ALA A 381 -20.01 -11.04 -2.24
N ASP A 382 -19.66 -10.82 -0.96
CA ASP A 382 -20.28 -9.77 -0.14
C ASP A 382 -19.94 -8.38 -0.67
N PHE A 383 -18.70 -8.16 -1.12
CA PHE A 383 -18.32 -6.91 -1.76
C PHE A 383 -19.02 -6.71 -3.11
N ALA A 384 -19.21 -7.77 -3.90
CA ALA A 384 -20.02 -7.71 -5.13
C ALA A 384 -21.45 -7.30 -4.83
N ALA A 385 -22.02 -7.72 -3.68
CA ALA A 385 -23.34 -7.24 -3.25
C ALA A 385 -23.33 -5.75 -2.90
N LEU A 386 -22.29 -5.24 -2.23
CA LEU A 386 -22.14 -3.80 -1.97
C LEU A 386 -22.02 -2.99 -3.27
N LEU A 387 -21.32 -3.50 -4.28
CA LEU A 387 -21.25 -2.84 -5.59
C LEU A 387 -22.63 -2.65 -6.20
N ARG A 388 -23.51 -3.65 -6.11
CA ARG A 388 -24.90 -3.54 -6.62
C ARG A 388 -25.73 -2.56 -5.81
N GLU A 389 -25.50 -2.47 -4.49
CA GLU A 389 -26.20 -1.55 -3.60
C GLU A 389 -25.77 -0.09 -3.81
N PHE A 390 -24.46 0.17 -3.81
CA PHE A 390 -23.91 1.53 -3.83
C PHE A 390 -23.76 2.10 -5.25
N ASP A 391 -23.61 1.25 -6.25
CA ASP A 391 -23.44 1.65 -7.64
C ASP A 391 -24.25 0.77 -8.60
N PRO A 392 -25.59 0.78 -8.48
CA PRO A 392 -26.46 -0.10 -9.27
C PRO A 392 -26.37 0.17 -10.79
N LYS A 393 -25.96 1.38 -11.19
CA LYS A 393 -25.78 1.76 -12.60
C LYS A 393 -24.37 1.54 -13.13
N GLY A 394 -23.41 1.24 -12.25
CA GLY A 394 -22.03 1.04 -12.60
C GLY A 394 -21.26 2.33 -12.95
N LYS A 395 -21.63 3.45 -12.32
CA LYS A 395 -21.00 4.76 -12.52
C LYS A 395 -19.50 4.77 -12.17
N PHE A 396 -19.11 4.06 -11.10
CA PHE A 396 -17.73 3.98 -10.62
C PHE A 396 -16.98 2.78 -11.17
N ARG A 397 -17.57 1.99 -12.05
CA ARG A 397 -16.94 0.80 -12.60
C ARG A 397 -15.90 1.15 -13.67
N THR A 398 -14.90 0.30 -13.77
CA THR A 398 -13.84 0.34 -14.78
C THR A 398 -13.75 -1.03 -15.44
N ALA A 399 -13.05 -1.15 -16.55
CA ALA A 399 -12.79 -2.44 -17.19
C ALA A 399 -12.07 -3.41 -16.21
N GLU A 400 -11.17 -2.89 -15.38
CA GLU A 400 -10.49 -3.66 -14.32
C GLU A 400 -11.48 -4.16 -13.25
N MET A 401 -12.41 -3.31 -12.82
CA MET A 401 -13.46 -3.69 -11.88
C MET A 401 -14.43 -4.73 -12.47
N ASP A 402 -14.78 -4.62 -13.76
CA ASP A 402 -15.63 -5.60 -14.44
C ASP A 402 -14.92 -6.97 -14.58
N ARG A 403 -13.60 -6.98 -14.71
CA ARG A 403 -12.78 -8.20 -14.66
C ARG A 403 -12.80 -8.84 -13.27
N TYR A 404 -12.59 -8.06 -12.20
CA TYR A 404 -12.52 -8.59 -10.83
C TYR A 404 -13.90 -8.95 -10.25
N PHE A 405 -14.92 -8.20 -10.62
CA PHE A 405 -16.30 -8.34 -10.17
C PHE A 405 -17.23 -8.31 -11.39
N PRO A 406 -17.35 -9.40 -12.16
CA PRO A 406 -18.22 -9.45 -13.34
C PRO A 406 -19.65 -9.00 -13.01
N ARG A 407 -20.33 -8.38 -13.98
CA ARG A 407 -21.76 -8.09 -13.87
C ARG A 407 -22.52 -9.38 -14.19
N ASP A 408 -23.55 -9.68 -13.42
CA ASP A 408 -24.47 -10.79 -13.68
C ASP A 408 -25.24 -10.57 -14.99
#